data_65ce075cf555097e50685f72faa75e55
#
_entry.id   65ce075cf555097e50685f72faa75e55
#
_cell.length_a   1.000
_cell.length_b   1.000
_cell.length_c   1.000
_cell.angle_alpha   90.00
_cell.angle_beta   90.00
_cell.angle_gamma   90.00
#
_symmetry.space_group_name_H-M   'P 1'
#
loop_
_entity.id
_entity.type
_entity.pdbx_description
1 polymer ?
#
loop_
_entity_poly.entity_id
_entity_poly.type
_entity_poly.pdbx_seq_one_letter_code
_entity_poly.pdbx_strand_id
1 'polypeptide(L)'
;MAGYKKQHTDGPNSEDKAVVHFGGGCTGEIISAEGLVLTNHHCGYGAIQQHSSVDHDYLTNGFWAMNRNEELPCKGLTVTFIDRILDVTTYVNEQLKKDDDPNGINYLSPKYLATVADRFAKAENIQITPATRLELKPFYGGNKYYLFVKTVYNDIRMVGAPPSSIGKFGADTDNCCLLYTSDAADERS
;
A
#
# COMPACT_ATOMS: atom_id res chain seq x y z
N MET A 1 22.78 -15.94 -9.43
CA MET A 1 21.91 -14.98 -8.69
C MET A 1 21.40 -13.83 -9.56
N ALA A 2 21.15 -14.08 -10.82
CA ALA A 2 20.66 -13.07 -11.79
C ALA A 2 19.14 -13.11 -12.02
N GLY A 3 18.39 -14.00 -11.33
CA GLY A 3 16.97 -14.21 -11.58
C GLY A 3 16.01 -13.23 -10.89
N TYR A 4 16.40 -12.67 -9.74
CA TYR A 4 15.49 -11.82 -8.95
C TYR A 4 15.37 -10.39 -9.49
N LYS A 5 16.39 -9.91 -10.22
CA LYS A 5 16.35 -8.58 -10.87
C LYS A 5 15.37 -8.50 -12.03
N LYS A 6 14.96 -9.64 -12.61
CA LYS A 6 14.15 -9.69 -13.83
C LYS A 6 12.63 -9.75 -13.57
N GLN A 7 12.18 -10.14 -12.37
CA GLN A 7 10.76 -10.33 -12.07
C GLN A 7 10.00 -9.07 -11.65
N HIS A 8 10.70 -8.01 -11.21
CA HIS A 8 10.04 -6.79 -10.72
C HIS A 8 10.23 -5.56 -11.62
N THR A 9 10.84 -5.72 -12.80
CA THR A 9 11.03 -4.62 -13.76
C THR A 9 10.12 -4.68 -14.97
N ASP A 10 9.27 -5.69 -15.07
CA ASP A 10 8.45 -5.89 -16.24
C ASP A 10 7.12 -5.11 -16.12
N GLY A 11 7.10 -3.94 -16.75
CA GLY A 11 5.96 -3.24 -17.28
C GLY A 11 4.71 -2.97 -16.40
N PRO A 12 3.86 -2.03 -16.79
CA PRO A 12 2.66 -1.63 -16.02
C PRO A 12 1.54 -2.70 -15.91
N ASN A 13 1.73 -3.90 -16.44
CA ASN A 13 0.74 -4.97 -16.51
C ASN A 13 1.14 -6.27 -15.79
N SER A 14 2.09 -6.23 -14.85
CA SER A 14 2.40 -7.44 -14.07
C SER A 14 1.31 -7.66 -13.01
N GLU A 15 0.84 -8.90 -12.87
CA GLU A 15 -0.14 -9.32 -11.85
C GLU A 15 0.31 -8.93 -10.43
N ASP A 16 1.63 -8.83 -10.20
CA ASP A 16 2.24 -8.40 -8.95
C ASP A 16 1.88 -6.96 -8.53
N LYS A 17 1.41 -6.11 -9.47
CA LYS A 17 0.99 -4.73 -9.19
C LYS A 17 -0.50 -4.60 -8.89
N ALA A 18 -1.28 -5.67 -9.07
CA ALA A 18 -2.69 -5.67 -8.75
C ALA A 18 -2.92 -5.69 -7.23
N VAL A 19 -2.00 -6.28 -6.46
CA VAL A 19 -2.12 -6.39 -5.00
C VAL A 19 -1.59 -5.14 -4.33
N VAL A 20 -2.39 -4.58 -3.42
CA VAL A 20 -2.09 -3.35 -2.69
C VAL A 20 -2.25 -3.54 -1.19
N HIS A 21 -1.52 -2.75 -0.40
CA HIS A 21 -1.83 -2.59 1.01
C HIS A 21 -3.02 -1.64 1.16
N PHE A 22 -4.06 -2.11 1.83
CA PHE A 22 -5.28 -1.36 2.10
C PHE A 22 -5.33 -0.99 3.59
N GLY A 23 -5.37 0.32 3.87
CA GLY A 23 -5.33 0.82 5.24
C GLY A 23 -4.08 0.38 6.00
N GLY A 24 -4.23 0.15 7.31
CA GLY A 24 -3.09 -0.14 8.20
C GLY A 24 -2.66 -1.60 8.28
N GLY A 25 -3.36 -2.55 7.65
CA GLY A 25 -3.04 -3.97 7.85
C GLY A 25 -3.77 -4.96 6.94
N CYS A 26 -4.57 -4.46 6.01
CA CYS A 26 -5.27 -5.29 5.03
C CYS A 26 -4.58 -5.29 3.67
N THR A 27 -5.03 -6.19 2.81
CA THR A 27 -4.72 -6.21 1.39
C THR A 27 -5.97 -5.90 0.58
N GLY A 28 -5.77 -5.39 -0.62
CA GLY A 28 -6.80 -5.21 -1.63
C GLY A 28 -6.24 -5.53 -3.00
N GLU A 29 -7.13 -5.63 -3.98
CA GLU A 29 -6.79 -5.88 -5.37
C GLU A 29 -7.33 -4.76 -6.26
N ILE A 30 -6.50 -4.28 -7.18
CA ILE A 30 -6.93 -3.35 -8.22
C ILE A 30 -7.58 -4.16 -9.34
N ILE A 31 -8.85 -3.90 -9.58
CA ILE A 31 -9.65 -4.65 -10.57
C ILE A 31 -10.04 -3.83 -11.79
N SER A 32 -9.63 -2.54 -11.85
CA SER A 32 -9.84 -1.71 -13.04
C SER A 32 -8.69 -0.73 -13.27
N ALA A 33 -8.57 -0.26 -14.52
CA ALA A 33 -7.63 0.79 -14.88
C ALA A 33 -7.97 2.15 -14.22
N GLU A 34 -9.20 2.33 -13.74
CA GLU A 34 -9.68 3.53 -13.08
C GLU A 34 -9.49 3.51 -11.55
N GLY A 35 -8.65 2.58 -11.05
CA GLY A 35 -8.29 2.50 -9.64
C GLY A 35 -9.36 1.89 -8.73
N LEU A 36 -10.28 1.07 -9.28
CA LEU A 36 -11.23 0.34 -8.46
C LEU A 36 -10.52 -0.75 -7.66
N VAL A 37 -10.67 -0.70 -6.34
CA VAL A 37 -10.03 -1.60 -5.38
C VAL A 37 -11.05 -2.52 -4.76
N LEU A 38 -10.77 -3.79 -4.76
CA LEU A 38 -11.54 -4.83 -4.07
C LEU A 38 -10.82 -5.23 -2.78
N THR A 39 -11.53 -5.34 -1.67
CA THR A 39 -10.99 -5.77 -0.38
C THR A 39 -12.04 -6.50 0.46
N ASN A 40 -11.65 -7.07 1.58
CA ASN A 40 -12.55 -7.78 2.48
C ASN A 40 -13.44 -6.82 3.30
N HIS A 41 -14.64 -7.27 3.64
CA HIS A 41 -15.62 -6.48 4.40
C HIS A 41 -15.05 -5.94 5.72
N HIS A 42 -14.33 -6.77 6.50
CA HIS A 42 -13.75 -6.34 7.77
C HIS A 42 -12.71 -5.21 7.61
N CYS A 43 -12.03 -5.16 6.46
CA CYS A 43 -11.04 -4.11 6.18
C CYS A 43 -11.69 -2.73 5.98
N GLY A 44 -12.91 -2.70 5.43
CA GLY A 44 -13.68 -1.49 5.20
C GLY A 44 -14.72 -1.18 6.27
N TYR A 45 -14.89 -2.04 7.27
CA TYR A 45 -15.96 -1.91 8.27
C TYR A 45 -15.96 -0.55 8.96
N GLY A 46 -14.79 -0.04 9.34
CA GLY A 46 -14.67 1.28 9.96
C GLY A 46 -15.14 2.42 9.05
N ALA A 47 -14.87 2.33 7.75
CA ALA A 47 -15.34 3.32 6.77
C ALA A 47 -16.87 3.26 6.59
N ILE A 48 -17.44 2.06 6.51
CA ILE A 48 -18.91 1.88 6.45
C ILE A 48 -19.55 2.48 7.69
N GLN A 49 -18.99 2.19 8.87
CA GLN A 49 -19.49 2.69 10.16
C GLN A 49 -19.45 4.21 10.25
N GLN A 50 -18.36 4.84 9.76
CA GLN A 50 -18.22 6.31 9.75
C GLN A 50 -19.29 7.01 8.91
N HIS A 51 -19.75 6.36 7.86
CA HIS A 51 -20.78 6.90 6.96
C HIS A 51 -22.19 6.48 7.34
N SER A 52 -22.34 5.48 8.23
CA SER A 52 -23.65 5.03 8.70
C SER A 52 -24.24 5.99 9.73
N SER A 53 -25.54 6.23 9.63
CA SER A 53 -26.35 7.00 10.58
C SER A 53 -27.70 6.33 10.77
N VAL A 54 -28.53 6.88 11.65
CA VAL A 54 -29.91 6.38 11.85
C VAL A 54 -30.72 6.45 10.55
N ASP A 55 -30.51 7.52 9.76
CA ASP A 55 -31.25 7.73 8.50
C ASP A 55 -30.62 6.96 7.32
N HIS A 56 -29.33 6.63 7.43
CA HIS A 56 -28.57 5.93 6.40
C HIS A 56 -27.76 4.78 7.01
N ASP A 57 -28.42 3.70 7.37
CA ASP A 57 -27.76 2.51 7.95
C ASP A 57 -27.13 1.66 6.86
N TYR A 58 -25.92 2.07 6.44
CA TYR A 58 -25.15 1.34 5.43
C TYR A 58 -24.60 -0.01 5.93
N LEU A 59 -24.48 -0.19 7.25
CA LEU A 59 -24.10 -1.48 7.82
C LEU A 59 -25.19 -2.54 7.61
N THR A 60 -26.47 -2.15 7.78
CA THR A 60 -27.61 -3.05 7.63
C THR A 60 -28.07 -3.17 6.18
N ASN A 61 -28.12 -2.06 5.45
CA ASN A 61 -28.73 -2.00 4.12
C ASN A 61 -27.71 -2.11 2.97
N GLY A 62 -26.42 -1.94 3.27
CA GLY A 62 -25.38 -1.81 2.26
C GLY A 62 -25.37 -0.41 1.64
N PHE A 63 -24.41 -0.20 0.75
CA PHE A 63 -24.23 1.04 -0.01
C PHE A 63 -23.73 0.74 -1.41
N TRP A 64 -24.23 1.47 -2.41
CA TRP A 64 -23.75 1.39 -3.79
C TRP A 64 -23.83 2.77 -4.43
N ALA A 65 -22.69 3.31 -4.83
CA ALA A 65 -22.60 4.52 -5.64
C ALA A 65 -22.91 4.18 -7.09
N MET A 66 -23.88 4.85 -7.69
CA MET A 66 -24.22 4.66 -9.11
C MET A 66 -23.40 5.53 -10.05
N ASN A 67 -22.68 6.50 -9.48
CA ASN A 67 -21.78 7.40 -10.20
C ASN A 67 -20.72 7.97 -9.23
N ARG A 68 -19.66 8.59 -9.77
CA ARG A 68 -18.54 9.12 -8.97
C ARG A 68 -18.96 10.20 -7.94
N ASN A 69 -20.02 10.94 -8.19
CA ASN A 69 -20.47 11.98 -7.25
C ASN A 69 -21.13 11.41 -5.99
N GLU A 70 -21.54 10.16 -6.05
CA GLU A 70 -22.15 9.44 -4.92
C GLU A 70 -21.12 8.70 -4.08
N GLU A 71 -19.87 8.60 -4.54
CA GLU A 71 -18.80 7.94 -3.81
C GLU A 71 -18.51 8.65 -2.50
N LEU A 72 -18.35 7.89 -1.41
CA LEU A 72 -18.19 8.44 -0.06
C LEU A 72 -16.70 8.53 0.31
N PRO A 73 -16.16 9.73 0.57
CA PRO A 73 -14.74 9.91 0.88
C PRO A 73 -14.37 9.31 2.24
N CYS A 74 -13.40 8.41 2.28
CA CYS A 74 -12.95 7.69 3.46
C CYS A 74 -11.70 8.35 4.06
N LYS A 75 -11.88 9.35 4.90
CA LYS A 75 -10.79 10.12 5.52
C LYS A 75 -9.87 9.22 6.35
N GLY A 76 -8.56 9.34 6.12
CA GLY A 76 -7.55 8.57 6.84
C GLY A 76 -7.32 7.15 6.30
N LEU A 77 -8.10 6.71 5.32
CA LEU A 77 -7.83 5.47 4.61
C LEU A 77 -6.79 5.71 3.53
N THR A 78 -5.90 4.74 3.33
CA THR A 78 -4.85 4.82 2.33
C THR A 78 -4.76 3.54 1.53
N VAL A 79 -4.37 3.65 0.27
CA VAL A 79 -3.97 2.52 -0.55
C VAL A 79 -2.50 2.69 -0.94
N THR A 80 -1.70 1.66 -0.69
CA THR A 80 -0.26 1.69 -0.93
C THR A 80 0.13 0.61 -1.93
N PHE A 81 0.76 1.04 -3.01
CA PHE A 81 1.37 0.18 -4.01
C PHE A 81 2.84 -0.04 -3.68
N ILE A 82 3.35 -1.23 -3.95
CA ILE A 82 4.77 -1.51 -3.96
C ILE A 82 5.23 -1.48 -5.42
N ASP A 83 5.84 -0.36 -5.81
CA ASP A 83 6.27 -0.16 -7.19
C ASP A 83 7.51 -0.97 -7.53
N ARG A 84 8.47 -1.01 -6.58
CA ARG A 84 9.74 -1.73 -6.74
C ARG A 84 10.28 -2.20 -5.40
N ILE A 85 10.97 -3.34 -5.43
CA ILE A 85 11.76 -3.87 -4.32
C ILE A 85 13.20 -4.03 -4.84
N LEU A 86 14.15 -3.33 -4.23
CA LEU A 86 15.54 -3.31 -4.65
C LEU A 86 16.43 -3.93 -3.57
N ASP A 87 17.28 -4.90 -3.91
CA ASP A 87 18.33 -5.38 -3.00
C ASP A 87 19.46 -4.32 -2.95
N VAL A 88 19.54 -3.63 -1.85
CA VAL A 88 20.53 -2.56 -1.60
C VAL A 88 21.56 -2.95 -0.56
N THR A 89 21.72 -4.24 -0.30
CA THR A 89 22.60 -4.79 0.74
C THR A 89 24.02 -4.28 0.64
N THR A 90 24.60 -4.31 -0.56
CA THR A 90 25.98 -3.86 -0.79
C THR A 90 26.12 -2.37 -0.48
N TYR A 91 25.20 -1.56 -0.98
CA TYR A 91 25.18 -0.12 -0.75
C TYR A 91 25.09 0.23 0.74
N VAL A 92 24.14 -0.40 1.47
CA VAL A 92 23.98 -0.16 2.91
C VAL A 92 25.23 -0.52 3.67
N ASN A 93 25.85 -1.67 3.39
CA ASN A 93 27.10 -2.10 4.04
C ASN A 93 28.27 -1.14 3.77
N GLU A 94 28.33 -0.55 2.58
CA GLU A 94 29.32 0.49 2.26
C GLU A 94 29.06 1.78 3.06
N GLN A 95 27.80 2.20 3.21
CA GLN A 95 27.45 3.37 4.01
C GLN A 95 27.77 3.16 5.50
N LEU A 96 27.43 1.99 6.04
CA LEU A 96 27.78 1.62 7.43
C LEU A 96 29.29 1.70 7.70
N LYS A 97 30.11 1.27 6.75
CA LYS A 97 31.58 1.39 6.85
C LYS A 97 32.06 2.83 6.76
N LYS A 98 31.45 3.66 5.89
CA LYS A 98 31.82 5.08 5.71
C LYS A 98 31.41 5.96 6.89
N ASP A 99 30.26 5.68 7.45
CA ASP A 99 29.68 6.51 8.52
C ASP A 99 30.24 6.15 9.91
N ASP A 100 31.25 5.27 9.95
CA ASP A 100 32.03 4.86 11.13
C ASP A 100 31.16 4.70 12.38
N ASP A 101 30.40 3.58 12.45
CA ASP A 101 29.55 3.25 13.59
C ASP A 101 30.27 2.31 14.56
N PRO A 102 31.09 2.83 15.48
CA PRO A 102 31.93 2.00 16.36
C PRO A 102 31.09 1.15 17.32
N ASN A 103 29.81 1.50 17.53
CA ASN A 103 28.91 0.77 18.43
C ASN A 103 27.98 -0.20 17.68
N GLY A 104 28.04 -0.22 16.35
CA GLY A 104 27.22 -1.12 15.53
C GLY A 104 25.71 -0.95 15.73
N ILE A 105 25.24 0.28 16.01
CA ILE A 105 23.82 0.56 16.33
C ILE A 105 23.01 0.88 15.08
N ASN A 106 23.67 1.40 14.04
CA ASN A 106 22.99 1.97 12.88
C ASN A 106 22.36 0.93 11.96
N TYR A 107 22.86 -0.29 11.94
CA TYR A 107 22.44 -1.31 10.97
C TYR A 107 20.96 -1.71 11.08
N LEU A 108 20.31 -1.46 12.22
CA LEU A 108 18.87 -1.68 12.43
C LEU A 108 18.12 -0.37 12.77
N SER A 109 18.81 0.76 12.87
CA SER A 109 18.19 2.04 13.24
C SER A 109 17.26 2.55 12.14
N PRO A 110 15.94 2.70 12.38
CA PRO A 110 15.00 3.19 11.38
C PRO A 110 15.37 4.57 10.83
N LYS A 111 15.87 5.46 11.71
CA LYS A 111 16.28 6.82 11.33
C LYS A 111 17.51 6.80 10.41
N TYR A 112 18.48 5.98 10.72
CA TYR A 112 19.68 5.82 9.88
C TYR A 112 19.29 5.21 8.52
N LEU A 113 18.53 4.13 8.53
CA LEU A 113 18.08 3.44 7.31
C LEU A 113 17.24 4.36 6.41
N ALA A 114 16.40 5.23 6.97
CA ALA A 114 15.68 6.24 6.19
C ALA A 114 16.65 7.21 5.50
N THR A 115 17.68 7.68 6.19
CA THR A 115 18.71 8.55 5.61
C THR A 115 19.48 7.86 4.48
N VAL A 116 19.82 6.58 4.65
CA VAL A 116 20.49 5.77 3.62
C VAL A 116 19.57 5.54 2.42
N ALA A 117 18.27 5.32 2.64
CA ALA A 117 17.28 5.19 1.57
C ALA A 117 17.22 6.46 0.69
N ASP A 118 17.19 7.64 1.32
CA ASP A 118 17.20 8.92 0.61
C ASP A 118 18.50 9.14 -0.17
N ARG A 119 19.65 8.78 0.40
CA ARG A 119 20.95 8.85 -0.30
C ARG A 119 20.97 7.93 -1.52
N PHE A 120 20.48 6.70 -1.37
CA PHE A 120 20.39 5.73 -2.46
C PHE A 120 19.47 6.22 -3.58
N ALA A 121 18.28 6.72 -3.22
CA ALA A 121 17.30 7.22 -4.19
C ALA A 121 17.88 8.37 -5.03
N LYS A 122 18.63 9.28 -4.41
CA LYS A 122 19.33 10.37 -5.11
C LYS A 122 20.43 9.84 -6.04
N ALA A 123 21.22 8.85 -5.58
CA ALA A 123 22.30 8.27 -6.38
C ALA A 123 21.79 7.53 -7.62
N GLU A 124 20.66 6.83 -7.49
CA GLU A 124 20.04 6.06 -8.56
C GLU A 124 18.99 6.85 -9.38
N ASN A 125 18.84 8.16 -9.10
CA ASN A 125 17.86 9.03 -9.75
C ASN A 125 16.43 8.46 -9.71
N ILE A 126 16.04 7.89 -8.57
CA ILE A 126 14.68 7.39 -8.38
C ILE A 126 13.72 8.59 -8.39
N GLN A 127 12.70 8.54 -9.24
CA GLN A 127 11.66 9.57 -9.30
C GLN A 127 10.88 9.58 -7.99
N ILE A 128 10.89 10.71 -7.28
CA ILE A 128 10.17 10.89 -6.03
C ILE A 128 9.07 11.92 -6.26
N THR A 129 7.82 11.49 -6.13
CA THR A 129 6.63 12.34 -6.13
C THR A 129 6.15 12.58 -4.69
N PRO A 130 5.22 13.51 -4.43
CA PRO A 130 4.61 13.67 -3.10
C PRO A 130 3.96 12.40 -2.56
N ALA A 131 3.49 11.51 -3.44
CA ALA A 131 2.90 10.21 -3.09
C ALA A 131 3.95 9.12 -2.83
N THR A 132 5.20 9.31 -3.27
CA THR A 132 6.27 8.31 -3.11
C THR A 132 6.72 8.19 -1.66
N ARG A 133 6.89 6.96 -1.20
CA ARG A 133 7.48 6.63 0.11
C ARG A 133 8.59 5.61 -0.09
N LEU A 134 9.72 5.88 0.53
CA LEU A 134 10.87 4.98 0.57
C LEU A 134 10.91 4.29 1.93
N GLU A 135 11.02 2.98 1.92
CA GLU A 135 11.15 2.19 3.13
C GLU A 135 12.30 1.18 2.98
N LEU A 136 13.39 1.42 3.70
CA LEU A 136 14.53 0.51 3.74
C LEU A 136 14.38 -0.42 4.94
N LYS A 137 14.28 -1.72 4.68
CA LYS A 137 14.10 -2.75 5.71
C LYS A 137 15.30 -3.69 5.79
N PRO A 138 15.80 -3.93 7.02
CA PRO A 138 16.75 -5.00 7.27
C PRO A 138 16.02 -6.35 7.34
N PHE A 139 16.63 -7.37 6.77
CA PHE A 139 16.20 -8.76 6.85
C PHE A 139 17.31 -9.63 7.41
N TYR A 140 16.92 -10.75 8.01
CA TYR A 140 17.86 -11.74 8.58
C TYR A 140 18.88 -11.10 9.53
N GLY A 141 18.38 -10.25 10.45
CA GLY A 141 19.25 -9.58 11.43
C GLY A 141 20.26 -8.59 10.82
N GLY A 142 19.96 -7.98 9.67
CA GLY A 142 20.85 -7.05 8.99
C GLY A 142 21.80 -7.68 7.97
N ASN A 143 21.63 -8.98 7.67
CA ASN A 143 22.41 -9.63 6.61
C ASN A 143 21.94 -9.25 5.20
N LYS A 144 20.70 -8.77 5.07
CA LYS A 144 20.13 -8.29 3.81
C LYS A 144 19.36 -7.01 4.05
N TYR A 145 19.37 -6.14 3.04
CA TYR A 145 18.62 -4.89 3.05
C TYR A 145 17.85 -4.72 1.73
N TYR A 146 16.55 -4.46 1.86
CA TYR A 146 15.70 -4.20 0.71
C TYR A 146 15.06 -2.83 0.82
N LEU A 147 15.17 -2.06 -0.26
CA LEU A 147 14.49 -0.79 -0.42
C LEU A 147 13.16 -1.02 -1.13
N PHE A 148 12.08 -0.71 -0.44
CA PHE A 148 10.73 -0.67 -0.99
C PHE A 148 10.45 0.74 -1.48
N VAL A 149 10.21 0.89 -2.76
CA VAL A 149 9.69 2.11 -3.36
C VAL A 149 8.19 1.95 -3.46
N LYS A 150 7.44 2.80 -2.79
CA LYS A 150 5.99 2.70 -2.63
C LYS A 150 5.31 3.98 -3.11
N THR A 151 4.11 3.85 -3.68
CA THR A 151 3.21 4.96 -3.94
C THR A 151 2.00 4.87 -3.02
N VAL A 152 1.67 5.95 -2.31
CA VAL A 152 0.57 6.01 -1.34
C VAL A 152 -0.49 6.99 -1.83
N TYR A 153 -1.70 6.49 -1.98
CA TYR A 153 -2.89 7.27 -2.32
C TYR A 153 -3.73 7.51 -1.07
N ASN A 154 -4.18 8.74 -0.87
CA ASN A 154 -4.90 9.19 0.32
C ASN A 154 -6.37 9.56 0.02
N ASP A 155 -6.73 9.87 -1.22
CA ASP A 155 -8.13 10.06 -1.61
C ASP A 155 -8.74 8.71 -1.98
N ILE A 156 -9.26 8.06 -0.95
CA ILE A 156 -9.94 6.77 -1.08
C ILE A 156 -11.42 6.98 -0.83
N ARG A 157 -12.26 6.46 -1.72
CA ARG A 157 -13.70 6.62 -1.68
C ARG A 157 -14.40 5.27 -1.73
N MET A 158 -15.39 5.10 -0.89
CA MET A 158 -16.22 3.91 -0.89
C MET A 158 -17.22 3.97 -2.05
N VAL A 159 -17.18 2.94 -2.89
CA VAL A 159 -18.06 2.78 -4.06
C VAL A 159 -19.18 1.80 -3.76
N GLY A 160 -18.88 0.73 -3.05
CA GLY A 160 -19.85 -0.29 -2.74
C GLY A 160 -19.51 -1.09 -1.51
N ALA A 161 -20.52 -1.34 -0.70
CA ALA A 161 -20.45 -2.19 0.48
C ALA A 161 -21.72 -3.01 0.56
N PRO A 162 -21.64 -4.35 0.54
CA PRO A 162 -22.83 -5.16 0.79
C PRO A 162 -23.31 -5.02 2.25
N PRO A 163 -24.58 -5.33 2.54
CA PRO A 163 -25.06 -5.43 3.91
C PRO A 163 -24.18 -6.34 4.76
N SER A 164 -23.97 -5.99 6.04
CA SER A 164 -23.12 -6.79 6.95
C SER A 164 -23.61 -8.24 7.12
N SER A 165 -24.92 -8.48 6.93
CA SER A 165 -25.49 -9.84 6.92
C SER A 165 -24.96 -10.73 5.79
N ILE A 166 -24.55 -10.11 4.68
CA ILE A 166 -23.89 -10.79 3.55
C ILE A 166 -22.36 -10.73 3.71
N GLY A 167 -21.84 -9.58 4.13
CA GLY A 167 -20.41 -9.36 4.32
C GLY A 167 -19.79 -10.25 5.40
N LYS A 168 -20.54 -10.57 6.43
CA LYS A 168 -20.17 -11.49 7.52
C LYS A 168 -20.79 -12.87 7.33
N PHE A 169 -20.47 -13.52 6.24
CA PHE A 169 -20.99 -14.85 5.99
C PHE A 169 -20.28 -15.91 6.84
N GLY A 170 -21.04 -16.54 7.74
CA GLY A 170 -20.52 -17.51 8.72
C GLY A 170 -19.79 -16.80 9.87
N ALA A 171 -20.00 -17.24 11.10
CA ALA A 171 -19.68 -16.55 12.36
C ALA A 171 -18.25 -15.97 12.49
N ASP A 172 -17.30 -16.37 11.63
CA ASP A 172 -15.89 -15.97 11.72
C ASP A 172 -15.21 -15.65 10.37
N THR A 173 -15.91 -15.66 9.25
CA THR A 173 -15.28 -15.41 7.95
C THR A 173 -15.91 -14.26 7.22
N ASP A 174 -15.28 -13.07 7.31
CA ASP A 174 -15.59 -11.88 6.51
C ASP A 174 -15.08 -12.06 5.07
N ASN A 175 -15.72 -12.92 4.30
CA ASN A 175 -15.25 -13.29 2.95
C ASN A 175 -15.89 -12.46 1.82
N CYS A 176 -16.72 -11.47 2.16
CA CYS A 176 -17.31 -10.63 1.14
C CYS A 176 -16.47 -9.41 0.82
N CYS A 177 -16.48 -9.07 -0.46
CA CYS A 177 -15.67 -7.99 -1.01
C CYS A 177 -16.32 -6.62 -0.87
N LEU A 178 -15.52 -5.60 -0.64
CA LEU A 178 -15.88 -4.19 -0.71
C LEU A 178 -15.21 -3.52 -1.89
N LEU A 179 -15.88 -2.55 -2.48
CA LEU A 179 -15.37 -1.78 -3.59
C LEU A 179 -15.00 -0.36 -3.15
N TYR A 180 -13.80 0.06 -3.51
CA TYR A 180 -13.27 1.41 -3.32
C TYR A 180 -12.68 1.94 -4.61
N THR A 181 -12.68 3.26 -4.79
CA THR A 181 -11.88 3.94 -5.79
C THR A 181 -10.68 4.61 -5.15
N SER A 182 -9.61 4.74 -5.89
CA SER A 182 -8.45 5.53 -5.54
C SER A 182 -8.05 6.40 -6.75
N ASP A 183 -7.44 7.55 -6.50
CA ASP A 183 -6.90 8.43 -7.57
C ASP A 183 -5.70 7.83 -8.31
N ALA A 184 -5.47 6.53 -8.14
CA ALA A 184 -4.37 5.80 -8.75
C ALA A 184 -4.33 5.88 -10.29
N ALA A 185 -5.48 6.17 -10.91
CA ALA A 185 -5.57 6.25 -12.37
C ALA A 185 -5.02 7.57 -12.94
N ASP A 186 -5.23 8.69 -12.24
CA ASP A 186 -4.90 10.03 -12.76
C ASP A 186 -3.39 10.33 -12.73
N GLU A 187 -2.63 9.65 -11.86
CA GLU A 187 -1.18 9.86 -11.74
C GLU A 187 -0.34 8.89 -12.61
N ARG A 188 -0.96 7.95 -13.31
CA ARG A 188 -0.27 6.95 -14.16
C ARG A 188 -0.36 7.20 -15.65
N SER A 189 -0.97 8.29 -16.07
CA SER A 189 -1.09 8.70 -17.48
C SER A 189 0.12 9.52 -17.96
#